data_9fd697c4faccb637f914e28a47cbaa3c
#
_entry.id   9fd697c4faccb637f914e28a47cbaa3c
#
_cell.length_a   1.000
_cell.length_b   1.000
_cell.length_c   1.000
_cell.angle_alpha   90.00
_cell.angle_beta   90.00
_cell.angle_gamma   90.00
#
_symmetry.space_group_name_H-M   'P 1'
#
loop_
_entity.id
_entity.type
_entity.pdbx_description
1 polymer ?
#
loop_
_entity_poly.entity_id
_entity_poly.type
_entity_poly.pdbx_seq_one_letter_code
_entity_poly.pdbx_strand_id
1 'polypeptide(L)'
;PSSAASDVYKRQARETSRKINFLLDILTLSDVKRKKIVQLSGGMKRRVGIAQAMLNDPKILVMDEPTAGLDPGERVRFRNFISEFSHDRIVLISTHIVSDIEYIATQNAIMKAGKIVDVGTTDELVKQIEGKVWTCTIPARDLGQYEMHLRIINQRGEDNNQVSIRYLSEKSEIEGSAPISPRLEDLYLWLFPQAEHEKEGN
;
A
#
# COMPACT_ATOMS: atom_id res chain seq x y z
N PRO A 1 -28.94 -39.43 14.84
CA PRO A 1 -27.91 -39.11 13.88
C PRO A 1 -26.81 -40.18 13.91
N SER A 2 -26.47 -40.72 12.73
CA SER A 2 -25.46 -41.76 12.65
C SER A 2 -24.10 -41.23 13.17
N SER A 3 -23.29 -42.06 13.78
CA SER A 3 -21.92 -41.74 14.27
C SER A 3 -21.10 -41.01 13.22
N ALA A 4 -21.20 -41.41 11.96
CA ALA A 4 -20.53 -40.76 10.82
C ALA A 4 -20.92 -39.26 10.61
N ALA A 5 -22.20 -38.92 10.74
CA ALA A 5 -22.65 -37.53 10.63
C ALA A 5 -22.11 -36.66 11.79
N SER A 6 -22.07 -37.20 13.02
CA SER A 6 -21.45 -36.54 14.17
C SER A 6 -19.96 -36.33 14.01
N ASP A 7 -19.22 -37.26 13.40
CA ASP A 7 -17.79 -37.17 13.17
C ASP A 7 -17.45 -36.16 12.06
N VAL A 8 -18.25 -36.12 10.99
CA VAL A 8 -18.14 -35.08 9.94
C VAL A 8 -18.36 -33.69 10.51
N TYR A 9 -19.41 -33.49 11.32
CA TYR A 9 -19.70 -32.21 11.95
C TYR A 9 -18.56 -31.75 12.89
N LYS A 10 -18.04 -32.66 13.72
CA LYS A 10 -16.91 -32.35 14.63
C LYS A 10 -15.62 -32.01 13.85
N ARG A 11 -15.36 -32.67 12.72
CA ARG A 11 -14.21 -32.36 11.86
C ARG A 11 -14.34 -30.97 11.25
N GLN A 12 -15.49 -30.64 10.67
CA GLN A 12 -15.78 -29.33 10.11
C GLN A 12 -15.65 -28.21 11.16
N ALA A 13 -16.19 -28.43 12.37
CA ALA A 13 -16.05 -27.45 13.45
C ALA A 13 -14.59 -27.22 13.87
N ARG A 14 -13.76 -28.26 13.90
CA ARG A 14 -12.33 -28.15 14.20
C ARG A 14 -11.57 -27.41 13.10
N GLU A 15 -11.84 -27.71 11.84
CA GLU A 15 -11.22 -27.06 10.68
C GLU A 15 -11.59 -25.56 10.64
N THR A 16 -12.87 -25.25 10.83
CA THR A 16 -13.34 -23.86 10.92
C THR A 16 -12.65 -23.11 12.07
N SER A 17 -12.54 -23.74 13.25
CA SER A 17 -11.87 -23.11 14.39
C SER A 17 -10.40 -22.86 14.16
N ARG A 18 -9.71 -23.78 13.49
CA ARG A 18 -8.28 -23.57 13.09
C ARG A 18 -8.14 -22.40 12.14
N LYS A 19 -9.01 -22.33 11.12
CA LYS A 19 -9.00 -21.26 10.14
C LYS A 19 -9.32 -19.89 10.77
N ILE A 20 -10.31 -19.82 11.67
CA ILE A 20 -10.62 -18.61 12.42
C ILE A 20 -9.39 -18.14 13.21
N ASN A 21 -8.76 -19.03 13.99
CA ASN A 21 -7.59 -18.66 14.78
C ASN A 21 -6.42 -18.19 13.90
N PHE A 22 -6.18 -18.86 12.77
CA PHE A 22 -5.16 -18.46 11.80
C PHE A 22 -5.44 -17.06 11.25
N LEU A 23 -6.67 -16.78 10.80
CA LEU A 23 -7.04 -15.46 10.27
C LEU A 23 -6.96 -14.38 11.36
N LEU A 24 -7.35 -14.68 12.59
CA LEU A 24 -7.23 -13.73 13.70
C LEU A 24 -5.76 -13.41 14.03
N ASP A 25 -4.86 -14.39 13.91
CA ASP A 25 -3.43 -14.18 14.12
C ASP A 25 -2.81 -13.31 13.03
N ILE A 26 -3.03 -13.65 11.76
CA ILE A 26 -2.52 -12.87 10.61
C ILE A 26 -3.02 -11.42 10.64
N LEU A 27 -4.28 -11.23 11.02
CA LEU A 27 -4.92 -9.91 11.08
C LEU A 27 -4.73 -9.19 12.43
N THR A 28 -3.90 -9.74 13.31
CA THR A 28 -3.58 -9.16 14.63
C THR A 28 -4.86 -8.87 15.46
N LEU A 29 -5.73 -9.87 15.51
CA LEU A 29 -7.00 -9.80 16.24
C LEU A 29 -7.07 -10.81 17.39
N SER A 30 -6.03 -11.63 17.60
CA SER A 30 -6.02 -12.72 18.57
C SER A 30 -6.31 -12.24 20.00
N ASP A 31 -5.74 -11.11 20.41
CA ASP A 31 -5.91 -10.54 21.75
C ASP A 31 -7.32 -9.97 21.99
N VAL A 32 -8.03 -9.66 20.93
CA VAL A 32 -9.37 -9.06 21.01
C VAL A 32 -10.48 -10.00 20.62
N LYS A 33 -10.21 -11.27 20.35
CA LYS A 33 -11.19 -12.26 19.86
C LYS A 33 -12.42 -12.45 20.74
N ARG A 34 -12.32 -12.12 22.04
CA ARG A 34 -13.43 -12.22 23.01
C ARG A 34 -14.17 -10.90 23.24
N LYS A 35 -13.69 -9.78 22.66
CA LYS A 35 -14.33 -8.47 22.78
C LYS A 35 -15.56 -8.40 21.88
N LYS A 36 -16.55 -7.62 22.30
CA LYS A 36 -17.71 -7.30 21.45
C LYS A 36 -17.25 -6.35 20.33
N ILE A 37 -17.86 -6.48 19.15
CA ILE A 37 -17.50 -5.65 17.96
C ILE A 37 -17.58 -4.15 18.26
N VAL A 38 -18.53 -3.72 19.11
CA VAL A 38 -18.68 -2.31 19.51
C VAL A 38 -17.45 -1.76 20.27
N GLN A 39 -16.65 -2.64 20.87
CA GLN A 39 -15.44 -2.27 21.63
C GLN A 39 -14.18 -2.24 20.77
N LEU A 40 -14.30 -2.58 19.48
CA LEU A 40 -13.17 -2.58 18.53
C LEU A 40 -13.02 -1.21 17.89
N SER A 41 -11.75 -0.83 17.61
CA SER A 41 -11.43 0.35 16.81
C SER A 41 -11.95 0.20 15.37
N GLY A 42 -12.01 1.28 14.61
CA GLY A 42 -12.41 1.25 13.19
C GLY A 42 -11.54 0.30 12.36
N GLY A 43 -10.22 0.35 12.54
CA GLY A 43 -9.28 -0.55 11.87
C GLY A 43 -9.47 -2.01 12.26
N MET A 44 -9.69 -2.31 13.55
CA MET A 44 -10.01 -3.67 14.01
C MET A 44 -11.31 -4.20 13.41
N LYS A 45 -12.37 -3.37 13.32
CA LYS A 45 -13.64 -3.75 12.68
C LYS A 45 -13.44 -4.09 11.21
N ARG A 46 -12.65 -3.29 10.47
CA ARG A 46 -12.30 -3.56 9.07
C ARG A 46 -11.57 -4.90 8.94
N ARG A 47 -10.59 -5.18 9.79
CA ARG A 47 -9.87 -6.46 9.81
C ARG A 47 -10.77 -7.66 10.13
N VAL A 48 -11.75 -7.51 11.02
CA VAL A 48 -12.79 -8.54 11.25
C VAL A 48 -13.61 -8.80 9.98
N GLY A 49 -13.98 -7.76 9.25
CA GLY A 49 -14.65 -7.88 7.95
C GLY A 49 -13.81 -8.65 6.93
N ILE A 50 -12.50 -8.38 6.86
CA ILE A 50 -11.57 -9.12 6.01
C ILE A 50 -11.51 -10.60 6.43
N ALA A 51 -11.34 -10.89 7.73
CA ALA A 51 -11.36 -12.26 8.24
C ALA A 51 -12.65 -13.00 7.86
N GLN A 52 -13.79 -12.35 7.99
CA GLN A 52 -15.09 -12.90 7.61
C GLN A 52 -15.17 -13.19 6.11
N ALA A 53 -14.72 -12.27 5.26
CA ALA A 53 -14.71 -12.45 3.81
C ALA A 53 -13.82 -13.63 3.36
N MET A 54 -12.71 -13.86 4.08
CA MET A 54 -11.76 -14.94 3.78
C MET A 54 -12.14 -16.31 4.34
N LEU A 55 -13.12 -16.37 5.24
CA LEU A 55 -13.43 -17.60 5.98
C LEU A 55 -13.88 -18.76 5.06
N ASN A 56 -14.57 -18.45 3.98
CA ASN A 56 -15.12 -19.44 3.04
C ASN A 56 -14.24 -19.67 1.80
N ASP A 57 -12.94 -19.34 1.84
CA ASP A 57 -12.01 -19.53 0.71
C ASP A 57 -12.54 -18.96 -0.62
N PRO A 58 -12.88 -17.65 -0.68
CA PRO A 58 -13.46 -17.08 -1.87
C PRO A 58 -12.47 -17.15 -3.06
N LYS A 59 -13.00 -17.38 -4.26
CA LYS A 59 -12.24 -17.31 -5.52
C LYS A 59 -11.93 -15.86 -5.92
N ILE A 60 -12.76 -14.91 -5.48
CA ILE A 60 -12.61 -13.48 -5.72
C ILE A 60 -12.74 -12.77 -4.39
N LEU A 61 -11.73 -12.02 -4.01
CA LEU A 61 -11.70 -11.22 -2.79
C LEU A 61 -11.50 -9.74 -3.16
N VAL A 62 -12.39 -8.89 -2.68
CA VAL A 62 -12.28 -7.42 -2.87
C VAL A 62 -12.07 -6.78 -1.51
N MET A 63 -11.05 -5.96 -1.39
CA MET A 63 -10.69 -5.29 -0.15
C MET A 63 -10.43 -3.81 -0.41
N ASP A 64 -10.95 -2.97 0.48
CA ASP A 64 -10.72 -1.54 0.47
C ASP A 64 -9.84 -1.14 1.66
N GLU A 65 -8.69 -0.53 1.37
CA GLU A 65 -7.69 -0.07 2.35
C GLU A 65 -7.33 -1.13 3.42
N PRO A 66 -6.95 -2.36 3.04
CA PRO A 66 -6.81 -3.45 4.01
C PRO A 66 -5.68 -3.27 5.01
N THR A 67 -4.67 -2.46 4.68
CA THR A 67 -3.48 -2.21 5.50
C THR A 67 -3.58 -0.94 6.35
N ALA A 68 -4.66 -0.17 6.21
CA ALA A 68 -4.84 1.05 6.97
C ALA A 68 -4.90 0.77 8.49
N GLY A 69 -4.03 1.47 9.25
CA GLY A 69 -3.94 1.32 10.71
C GLY A 69 -3.17 0.09 11.18
N LEU A 70 -2.47 -0.61 10.29
CA LEU A 70 -1.46 -1.60 10.64
C LEU A 70 -0.11 -0.93 10.92
N ASP A 71 0.63 -1.46 11.88
CA ASP A 71 2.04 -1.09 12.04
C ASP A 71 2.91 -1.67 10.91
N PRO A 72 4.16 -1.22 10.74
CA PRO A 72 5.03 -1.70 9.65
C PRO A 72 5.23 -3.23 9.63
N GLY A 73 5.38 -3.86 10.79
CA GLY A 73 5.54 -5.31 10.89
C GLY A 73 4.27 -6.07 10.51
N GLU A 74 3.12 -5.59 10.95
CA GLU A 74 1.80 -6.13 10.59
C GLU A 74 1.54 -6.01 9.08
N ARG A 75 1.93 -4.88 8.45
CA ARG A 75 1.81 -4.69 7.00
C ARG A 75 2.62 -5.73 6.22
N VAL A 76 3.86 -5.97 6.62
CA VAL A 76 4.71 -7.00 5.97
C VAL A 76 4.06 -8.38 6.08
N ARG A 77 3.59 -8.76 7.27
CA ARG A 77 2.91 -10.06 7.49
C ARG A 77 1.65 -10.17 6.63
N PHE A 78 0.83 -9.12 6.58
CA PHE A 78 -0.39 -9.10 5.78
C PHE A 78 -0.09 -9.18 4.30
N ARG A 79 0.90 -8.44 3.79
CA ARG A 79 1.31 -8.49 2.38
C ARG A 79 1.77 -9.88 1.98
N ASN A 80 2.64 -10.50 2.76
CA ASN A 80 3.12 -11.87 2.50
C ASN A 80 1.95 -12.87 2.46
N PHE A 81 1.03 -12.75 3.40
CA PHE A 81 -0.16 -13.59 3.43
C PHE A 81 -1.05 -13.38 2.20
N ILE A 82 -1.30 -12.14 1.76
CA ILE A 82 -2.09 -11.85 0.56
C ILE A 82 -1.39 -12.36 -0.69
N SER A 83 -0.09 -12.23 -0.80
CA SER A 83 0.70 -12.79 -1.90
C SER A 83 0.52 -14.30 -2.00
N GLU A 84 0.60 -15.02 -0.89
CA GLU A 84 0.34 -16.46 -0.84
C GLU A 84 -1.12 -16.80 -1.16
N PHE A 85 -2.06 -16.05 -0.56
CA PHE A 85 -3.50 -16.27 -0.76
C PHE A 85 -3.95 -16.06 -2.20
N SER A 86 -3.29 -15.18 -2.95
CA SER A 86 -3.65 -14.82 -4.33
C SER A 86 -3.20 -15.82 -5.39
N HIS A 87 -2.43 -16.85 -5.07
CA HIS A 87 -1.84 -17.77 -6.03
C HIS A 87 -2.85 -18.45 -6.98
N ASP A 88 -4.03 -18.77 -6.48
CA ASP A 88 -5.10 -19.46 -7.23
C ASP A 88 -6.43 -18.68 -7.23
N ARG A 89 -6.37 -17.36 -6.91
CA ARG A 89 -7.52 -16.49 -6.68
C ARG A 89 -7.31 -15.12 -7.26
N ILE A 90 -8.43 -14.42 -7.47
CA ILE A 90 -8.42 -13.00 -7.82
C ILE A 90 -8.54 -12.19 -6.53
N VAL A 91 -7.53 -11.38 -6.24
CA VAL A 91 -7.55 -10.45 -5.12
C VAL A 91 -7.49 -9.02 -5.69
N LEU A 92 -8.55 -8.26 -5.46
CA LEU A 92 -8.63 -6.85 -5.83
C LEU A 92 -8.47 -5.99 -4.58
N ILE A 93 -7.48 -5.12 -4.58
CA ILE A 93 -7.18 -4.21 -3.47
C ILE A 93 -7.29 -2.78 -3.97
N SER A 94 -8.11 -1.95 -3.32
CA SER A 94 -8.01 -0.50 -3.43
C SER A 94 -7.18 0.05 -2.27
N THR A 95 -6.24 0.93 -2.57
CA THR A 95 -5.42 1.61 -1.56
C THR A 95 -4.80 2.89 -2.11
N HIS A 96 -4.54 3.84 -1.22
CA HIS A 96 -3.72 5.02 -1.51
C HIS A 96 -2.27 4.82 -1.03
N ILE A 97 -1.96 3.70 -0.37
CA ILE A 97 -0.61 3.38 0.13
C ILE A 97 0.12 2.57 -0.94
N VAL A 98 0.77 3.27 -1.86
CA VAL A 98 1.43 2.70 -3.04
C VAL A 98 2.47 1.64 -2.66
N SER A 99 3.25 1.88 -1.62
CA SER A 99 4.27 0.95 -1.14
C SER A 99 3.74 -0.40 -0.68
N ASP A 100 2.45 -0.52 -0.36
CA ASP A 100 1.88 -1.80 0.05
C ASP A 100 1.59 -2.73 -1.13
N ILE A 101 1.31 -2.16 -2.30
CA ILE A 101 0.97 -2.94 -3.50
C ILE A 101 2.15 -3.15 -4.45
N GLU A 102 3.15 -2.27 -4.42
CA GLU A 102 4.32 -2.31 -5.32
C GLU A 102 5.00 -3.69 -5.36
N TYR A 103 5.00 -4.41 -4.24
CA TYR A 103 5.66 -5.71 -4.12
C TYR A 103 4.74 -6.92 -4.28
N ILE A 104 3.41 -6.75 -4.22
CA ILE A 104 2.47 -7.88 -4.25
C ILE A 104 1.52 -7.88 -5.44
N ALA A 105 1.29 -6.71 -6.05
CA ALA A 105 0.38 -6.61 -7.18
C ALA A 105 1.03 -7.15 -8.45
N THR A 106 0.36 -8.08 -9.10
CA THR A 106 0.73 -8.57 -10.44
C THR A 106 0.28 -7.61 -11.53
N GLN A 107 -0.80 -6.86 -11.27
CA GLN A 107 -1.34 -5.81 -12.13
C GLN A 107 -1.79 -4.64 -11.28
N ASN A 108 -1.52 -3.43 -11.74
CA ASN A 108 -1.95 -2.20 -11.11
C ASN A 108 -2.91 -1.45 -12.05
N ALA A 109 -3.96 -0.86 -11.50
CA ALA A 109 -4.84 0.05 -12.21
C ALA A 109 -4.83 1.41 -11.51
N ILE A 110 -4.39 2.44 -12.21
CA ILE A 110 -4.35 3.81 -11.68
C ILE A 110 -5.67 4.47 -11.98
N MET A 111 -6.35 4.95 -10.93
CA MET A 111 -7.66 5.59 -11.05
C MET A 111 -7.54 7.10 -10.76
N LYS A 112 -8.12 7.93 -11.62
CA LYS A 112 -8.21 9.39 -11.46
C LYS A 112 -9.63 9.87 -11.78
N ALA A 113 -10.22 10.63 -10.86
CA ALA A 113 -11.58 11.16 -11.03
C ALA A 113 -12.62 10.12 -11.49
N GLY A 114 -12.59 8.92 -10.88
CA GLY A 114 -13.53 7.83 -11.19
C GLY A 114 -13.26 7.08 -12.51
N LYS A 115 -12.14 7.35 -13.18
CA LYS A 115 -11.75 6.68 -14.43
C LYS A 115 -10.41 5.97 -14.24
N ILE A 116 -10.28 4.79 -14.83
CA ILE A 116 -8.99 4.12 -14.94
C ILE A 116 -8.20 4.86 -16.03
N VAL A 117 -7.04 5.39 -15.67
CA VAL A 117 -6.19 6.17 -16.58
C VAL A 117 -5.02 5.33 -17.09
N ASP A 118 -4.64 4.29 -16.36
CA ASP A 118 -3.58 3.38 -16.79
C ASP A 118 -3.71 2.00 -16.11
N VAL A 119 -3.21 0.95 -16.78
CA VAL A 119 -3.20 -0.43 -16.26
C VAL A 119 -1.93 -1.12 -16.74
N GLY A 120 -1.23 -1.79 -15.83
CA GLY A 120 -0.03 -2.54 -16.17
C GLY A 120 0.65 -3.16 -14.96
N THR A 121 1.71 -3.90 -15.20
CA THR A 121 2.63 -4.31 -14.14
C THR A 121 3.36 -3.09 -13.57
N THR A 122 3.93 -3.21 -12.38
CA THR A 122 4.73 -2.12 -11.79
C THR A 122 5.84 -1.68 -12.76
N ASP A 123 6.57 -2.63 -13.34
CA ASP A 123 7.67 -2.35 -14.26
C ASP A 123 7.22 -1.65 -15.56
N GLU A 124 6.07 -2.00 -16.09
CA GLU A 124 5.52 -1.34 -17.29
C GLU A 124 5.10 0.09 -16.99
N LEU A 125 4.45 0.30 -15.86
CA LEU A 125 3.95 1.61 -15.47
C LEU A 125 5.08 2.59 -15.17
N VAL A 126 6.09 2.20 -14.40
CA VAL A 126 7.19 3.11 -14.01
C VAL A 126 8.10 3.51 -15.17
N LYS A 127 8.15 2.72 -16.26
CA LYS A 127 8.88 3.08 -17.48
C LYS A 127 8.44 4.41 -18.10
N GLN A 128 7.20 4.83 -17.88
CA GLN A 128 6.67 6.10 -18.40
C GLN A 128 7.38 7.33 -17.84
N ILE A 129 8.01 7.18 -16.68
CA ILE A 129 8.76 8.24 -16.02
C ILE A 129 10.24 7.92 -15.89
N GLU A 130 10.74 6.95 -16.67
CA GLU A 130 12.17 6.66 -16.73
C GLU A 130 12.92 7.90 -17.23
N GLY A 131 14.01 8.25 -16.54
CA GLY A 131 14.77 9.47 -16.81
C GLY A 131 14.14 10.77 -16.32
N LYS A 132 12.97 10.72 -15.63
CA LYS A 132 12.30 11.90 -15.07
C LYS A 132 12.40 11.99 -13.55
N VAL A 133 13.06 11.04 -12.92
CA VAL A 133 13.30 11.02 -11.47
C VAL A 133 14.76 11.27 -11.20
N TRP A 134 15.05 12.30 -10.43
CA TRP A 134 16.39 12.79 -10.18
C TRP A 134 16.69 12.82 -8.70
N THR A 135 17.96 12.70 -8.35
CA THR A 135 18.46 12.90 -6.99
C THR A 135 19.72 13.75 -7.01
N CYS A 136 19.88 14.59 -6.00
CA CYS A 136 21.12 15.32 -5.74
C CYS A 136 21.20 15.70 -4.26
N THR A 137 22.39 16.11 -3.84
CA THR A 137 22.62 16.67 -2.50
C THR A 137 22.93 18.15 -2.64
N ILE A 138 22.21 18.97 -1.88
CA ILE A 138 22.30 20.44 -1.92
C ILE A 138 22.55 20.99 -0.51
N PRO A 139 23.10 22.21 -0.37
CA PRO A 139 23.13 22.90 0.92
C PRO A 139 21.69 23.13 1.45
N ALA A 140 21.47 22.86 2.73
CA ALA A 140 20.13 23.01 3.33
C ALA A 140 19.55 24.43 3.20
N ARG A 141 20.42 25.46 3.17
CA ARG A 141 20.01 26.86 2.97
C ARG A 141 19.35 27.11 1.60
N ASP A 142 19.69 26.31 0.58
CA ASP A 142 19.23 26.51 -0.79
C ASP A 142 17.93 25.73 -1.09
N LEU A 143 17.50 24.84 -0.16
CA LEU A 143 16.31 24.00 -0.32
C LEU A 143 15.05 24.81 -0.66
N GLY A 144 14.76 25.88 0.08
CA GLY A 144 13.57 26.70 -0.14
C GLY A 144 13.51 27.36 -1.53
N GLN A 145 14.66 27.63 -2.13
CA GLN A 145 14.73 28.14 -3.51
C GLN A 145 14.28 27.06 -4.50
N TYR A 146 14.73 25.83 -4.31
CA TYR A 146 14.38 24.72 -5.20
C TYR A 146 12.91 24.26 -5.02
N GLU A 147 12.37 24.27 -3.81
CA GLU A 147 10.96 23.98 -3.53
C GLU A 147 9.99 24.89 -4.27
N MET A 148 10.40 26.10 -4.61
CA MET A 148 9.55 27.04 -5.36
C MET A 148 9.42 26.70 -6.86
N HIS A 149 10.33 25.92 -7.43
CA HIS A 149 10.38 25.66 -8.89
C HIS A 149 10.40 24.19 -9.22
N LEU A 150 10.82 23.33 -8.29
CA LEU A 150 10.96 21.89 -8.51
C LEU A 150 9.94 21.11 -7.69
N ARG A 151 9.50 20.05 -8.28
CA ARG A 151 8.65 19.09 -7.61
C ARG A 151 9.48 18.11 -6.78
N ILE A 152 9.88 18.56 -5.59
CA ILE A 152 10.60 17.72 -4.63
C ILE A 152 9.60 16.75 -4.01
N ILE A 153 9.86 15.46 -4.15
CA ILE A 153 8.99 14.37 -3.67
C ILE A 153 9.54 13.67 -2.43
N ASN A 154 10.83 13.84 -2.16
CA ASN A 154 11.45 13.33 -0.93
C ASN A 154 12.67 14.19 -0.60
N GLN A 155 12.92 14.34 0.72
CA GLN A 155 14.11 15.03 1.22
C GLN A 155 14.63 14.31 2.46
N ARG A 156 15.96 14.29 2.61
CA ARG A 156 16.64 13.69 3.74
C ARG A 156 17.80 14.58 4.16
N GLY A 157 17.83 14.93 5.44
CA GLY A 157 18.99 15.63 6.02
C GLY A 157 20.22 14.76 5.98
N GLU A 158 21.35 15.32 5.56
CA GLU A 158 22.67 14.72 5.53
C GLU A 158 23.62 15.49 6.46
N ASP A 159 24.82 14.96 6.68
CA ASP A 159 25.83 15.65 7.47
C ASP A 159 26.27 16.96 6.81
N ASN A 160 26.97 17.83 7.56
CA ASN A 160 27.50 19.11 7.10
C ASN A 160 26.45 20.10 6.54
N ASN A 161 25.26 20.12 7.13
CA ASN A 161 24.16 21.02 6.75
C ASN A 161 23.76 20.87 5.26
N GLN A 162 23.76 19.64 4.78
CA GLN A 162 23.30 19.25 3.44
C GLN A 162 21.98 18.52 3.50
N VAL A 163 21.28 18.50 2.36
CA VAL A 163 20.03 17.77 2.17
C VAL A 163 20.11 17.01 0.86
N SER A 164 19.88 15.71 0.92
CA SER A 164 19.64 14.90 -0.26
C SER A 164 18.16 15.02 -0.64
N ILE A 165 17.91 15.35 -1.90
CA ILE A 165 16.56 15.51 -2.44
C ILE A 165 16.32 14.53 -3.58
N ARG A 166 15.05 14.11 -3.71
CA ARG A 166 14.49 13.37 -4.84
C ARG A 166 13.42 14.24 -5.48
N TYR A 167 13.51 14.48 -6.78
CA TYR A 167 12.57 15.37 -7.47
C TYR A 167 12.17 14.83 -8.84
N LEU A 168 11.05 15.33 -9.34
CA LEU A 168 10.47 14.97 -10.64
C LEU A 168 10.67 16.13 -11.61
N SER A 169 11.31 15.85 -12.75
CA SER A 169 11.46 16.79 -13.86
C SER A 169 11.75 16.04 -15.17
N GLU A 170 11.36 16.62 -16.30
CA GLU A 170 11.65 16.11 -17.65
C GLU A 170 13.18 16.11 -17.94
N LYS A 171 13.95 16.91 -17.24
CA LYS A 171 15.40 17.06 -17.40
C LYS A 171 16.08 17.34 -16.06
N SER A 172 17.40 17.20 -16.01
CA SER A 172 18.19 17.64 -14.86
C SER A 172 18.10 19.16 -14.69
N GLU A 173 17.59 19.60 -13.55
CA GLU A 173 17.41 21.04 -13.23
C GLU A 173 18.49 21.55 -12.26
N ILE A 174 19.21 20.66 -11.59
CA ILE A 174 20.25 21.00 -10.62
C ILE A 174 21.55 20.37 -11.08
N GLU A 175 22.61 21.15 -11.11
CA GLU A 175 23.95 20.65 -11.41
C GLU A 175 24.38 19.55 -10.42
N GLY A 176 24.94 18.47 -10.94
CA GLY A 176 25.31 17.31 -10.12
C GLY A 176 24.16 16.34 -9.82
N SER A 177 22.96 16.58 -10.37
CA SER A 177 21.88 15.60 -10.26
C SER A 177 22.18 14.35 -11.08
N ALA A 178 21.82 13.20 -10.50
CA ALA A 178 21.88 11.91 -11.17
C ALA A 178 20.46 11.35 -11.37
N PRO A 179 20.18 10.72 -12.52
CA PRO A 179 18.92 10.01 -12.70
C PRO A 179 18.89 8.79 -11.78
N ILE A 180 17.71 8.47 -11.25
CA ILE A 180 17.50 7.33 -10.37
C ILE A 180 16.29 6.54 -10.86
N SER A 181 16.31 5.22 -10.66
CA SER A 181 15.21 4.35 -11.04
C SER A 181 13.90 4.79 -10.39
N PRO A 182 12.84 4.95 -11.19
CA PRO A 182 11.54 5.35 -10.68
C PRO A 182 10.88 4.23 -9.88
N ARG A 183 9.99 4.62 -8.97
CA ARG A 183 9.10 3.74 -8.18
C ARG A 183 7.65 4.03 -8.56
N LEU A 184 6.76 3.12 -8.20
CA LEU A 184 5.33 3.33 -8.43
C LEU A 184 4.80 4.58 -7.72
N GLU A 185 5.36 4.92 -6.55
CA GLU A 185 5.03 6.15 -5.83
C GLU A 185 5.43 7.42 -6.61
N ASP A 186 6.59 7.40 -7.30
CA ASP A 186 7.03 8.52 -8.13
C ASP A 186 6.07 8.73 -9.31
N LEU A 187 5.61 7.63 -9.94
CA LEU A 187 4.62 7.68 -11.00
C LEU A 187 3.28 8.23 -10.47
N TYR A 188 2.84 7.76 -9.31
CA TYR A 188 1.63 8.30 -8.70
C TYR A 188 1.76 9.82 -8.49
N LEU A 189 2.86 10.25 -7.90
CA LEU A 189 3.12 11.67 -7.72
C LEU A 189 3.25 12.42 -9.06
N TRP A 190 3.78 11.81 -10.11
CA TRP A 190 3.84 12.41 -11.45
C TRP A 190 2.43 12.66 -12.03
N LEU A 191 1.56 11.67 -11.95
CA LEU A 191 0.20 11.72 -12.51
C LEU A 191 -0.77 12.60 -11.69
N PHE A 192 -0.51 12.73 -10.38
CA PHE A 192 -1.31 13.49 -9.44
C PHE A 192 -0.45 14.61 -8.83
N PRO A 193 -0.18 15.69 -9.60
CA PRO A 193 0.43 16.87 -8.99
C PRO A 193 -0.45 17.32 -7.82
N GLN A 194 0.16 17.46 -6.64
CA GLN A 194 -0.52 18.11 -5.54
C GLN A 194 -0.90 19.50 -6.06
N ALA A 195 -2.15 19.88 -5.92
CA ALA A 195 -2.54 21.25 -6.19
C ALA A 195 -1.58 22.12 -5.36
N GLU A 196 -0.82 22.99 -6.03
CA GLU A 196 -0.08 24.04 -5.37
C GLU A 196 -1.09 24.67 -4.41
N HIS A 197 -0.72 24.83 -3.14
CA HIS A 197 -1.54 25.56 -2.20
C HIS A 197 -1.87 26.87 -2.88
N GLU A 198 -3.09 26.98 -3.41
CA GLU A 198 -3.68 28.27 -3.70
C GLU A 198 -3.57 29.01 -2.38
N LYS A 199 -2.61 29.91 -2.33
CA LYS A 199 -2.61 30.97 -1.33
C LYS A 199 -3.89 31.71 -1.61
N GLU A 200 -4.98 31.33 -0.94
CA GLU A 200 -6.12 32.20 -0.78
C GLU A 200 -5.59 33.47 -0.12
N GLY A 201 -5.28 34.41 -1.00
CA GLY A 201 -5.14 35.81 -0.59
C GLY A 201 -6.49 36.27 -0.11
N ASN A 202 -6.53 36.59 1.15
CA ASN A 202 -7.50 37.54 1.68
C ASN A 202 -6.76 38.47 2.64
#